data_8020d02f5d54357ed439fc2fa2097d80
#
_entry.id   8020d02f5d54357ed439fc2fa2097d80
#
_cell.length_a   1.000
_cell.length_b   1.000
_cell.length_c   1.000
_cell.angle_alpha   90.00
_cell.angle_beta   90.00
_cell.angle_gamma   90.00
#
_symmetry.space_group_name_H-M   'P 1'
#
loop_
_entity.id
_entity.type
_entity.pdbx_description
1 polymer ?
#
loop_
_entity_poly.entity_id
_entity_poly.type
_entity_poly.pdbx_seq_one_letter_code
_entity_poly.pdbx_strand_id
1 'polypeptide(L)'
;MLALEPLHGLRVVADPAALDRVSWRGDLDVTVLRLAPDEALAIGARSVEIDDVHAIVEEEAGFVGVWLTAEEFETSVLPRIEWPLPEERPIVAQGSIAGVPSRLWLRTTGGALLVTQAAYADELAGRLR
;
A
#
# COMPACT_ATOMS: atom_id res chain seq x y z
N MET A 1 -1.51 -20.14 3.89
CA MET A 1 -0.27 -19.39 3.62
C MET A 1 -0.60 -18.16 2.77
N LEU A 2 -0.04 -17.02 3.10
CA LEU A 2 -0.23 -15.79 2.33
C LEU A 2 0.71 -15.78 1.13
N ALA A 3 0.17 -15.50 -0.05
CA ALA A 3 0.93 -15.40 -1.30
C ALA A 3 1.13 -13.94 -1.66
N LEU A 4 2.35 -13.43 -1.49
CA LEU A 4 2.71 -12.07 -1.85
C LEU A 4 3.00 -12.00 -3.36
N GLU A 5 2.22 -11.20 -4.07
CA GLU A 5 2.28 -11.05 -5.52
C GLU A 5 2.91 -9.71 -5.90
N PRO A 6 3.65 -9.63 -7.03
CA PRO A 6 4.17 -8.35 -7.50
C PRO A 6 3.06 -7.33 -7.73
N LEU A 7 3.34 -6.09 -7.31
CA LEU A 7 2.44 -4.96 -7.54
C LEU A 7 3.08 -4.02 -8.54
N HIS A 8 2.26 -3.47 -9.43
CA HIS A 8 2.69 -2.51 -10.44
C HIS A 8 1.82 -1.26 -10.36
N GLY A 9 2.42 -0.11 -10.51
CA GLY A 9 1.70 1.14 -10.48
C GLY A 9 2.61 2.34 -10.67
N LEU A 10 2.13 3.48 -10.23
CA LEU A 10 2.86 4.75 -10.29
C LEU A 10 3.10 5.27 -8.88
N ARG A 11 4.30 5.76 -8.67
CA ARG A 11 4.65 6.53 -7.47
C ARG A 11 4.73 7.99 -7.87
N VAL A 12 4.02 8.84 -7.15
CA VAL A 12 3.96 10.27 -7.43
C VAL A 12 4.33 11.05 -6.18
N VAL A 13 5.29 11.96 -6.34
CA VAL A 13 5.63 12.95 -5.32
C VAL A 13 5.25 14.32 -5.89
N ALA A 14 4.39 15.03 -5.19
CA ALA A 14 3.84 16.29 -5.66
C ALA A 14 3.31 17.13 -4.51
N ASP A 15 2.93 18.36 -4.81
CA ASP A 15 2.25 19.22 -3.85
C ASP A 15 1.02 18.52 -3.28
N PRO A 16 0.84 18.50 -1.94
CA PRO A 16 -0.30 17.80 -1.32
C PRO A 16 -1.66 18.18 -1.88
N ALA A 17 -1.89 19.47 -2.14
CA ALA A 17 -3.16 19.91 -2.70
C ALA A 17 -3.38 19.38 -4.12
N ALA A 18 -2.33 19.26 -4.91
CA ALA A 18 -2.41 18.67 -6.26
C ALA A 18 -2.70 17.18 -6.19
N LEU A 19 -2.10 16.46 -5.23
CA LEU A 19 -2.41 15.05 -5.00
C LEU A 19 -3.84 14.81 -4.55
N ASP A 20 -4.42 15.74 -3.80
CA ASP A 20 -5.82 15.63 -3.37
C ASP A 20 -6.81 15.71 -4.54
N ARG A 21 -6.39 16.29 -5.67
CA ARG A 21 -7.22 16.48 -6.87
C ARG A 21 -6.75 15.69 -8.08
N VAL A 22 -5.81 14.77 -7.88
CA VAL A 22 -5.21 14.01 -8.97
C VAL A 22 -6.24 13.07 -9.63
N SER A 23 -6.06 12.85 -10.95
CA SER A 23 -6.84 11.86 -11.69
C SER A 23 -5.93 10.73 -12.13
N TRP A 24 -6.29 9.52 -11.76
CA TRP A 24 -5.56 8.30 -12.11
C TRP A 24 -6.25 7.57 -13.24
N ARG A 25 -5.48 7.01 -14.16
CA ARG A 25 -5.98 6.13 -15.22
C ARG A 25 -5.17 4.84 -15.21
N GLY A 26 -5.83 3.72 -15.39
CA GLY A 26 -5.14 2.44 -15.38
C GLY A 26 -6.06 1.27 -15.60
N ASP A 27 -5.75 0.18 -14.94
CA ASP A 27 -6.54 -1.03 -14.93
C ASP A 27 -7.91 -0.80 -14.29
N LEU A 28 -8.75 -1.83 -14.23
CA LEU A 28 -10.13 -1.71 -13.75
C LEU A 28 -10.26 -1.03 -12.39
N ASP A 29 -9.34 -1.35 -11.48
CA ASP A 29 -9.34 -0.80 -10.14
C ASP A 29 -7.96 -0.24 -9.81
N VAL A 30 -7.89 1.07 -9.62
CA VAL A 30 -6.68 1.72 -9.11
C VAL A 30 -6.81 1.86 -7.60
N THR A 31 -5.84 1.31 -6.88
CA THR A 31 -5.79 1.44 -5.43
C THR A 31 -4.71 2.44 -5.06
N VAL A 32 -5.09 3.52 -4.40
CA VAL A 32 -4.18 4.61 -4.05
C VAL A 32 -3.81 4.54 -2.58
N LEU A 33 -2.52 4.37 -2.31
CA LEU A 33 -1.97 4.46 -0.97
C LEU A 33 -1.29 5.82 -0.79
N ARG A 34 -1.85 6.66 0.07
CA ARG A 34 -1.23 7.93 0.42
C ARG A 34 -0.15 7.67 1.46
N LEU A 35 1.09 7.58 1.03
CA LEU A 35 2.22 7.23 1.89
C LEU A 35 2.66 8.38 2.79
N ALA A 36 2.50 9.60 2.29
CA ALA A 36 2.80 10.85 2.99
C ALA A 36 1.90 11.93 2.40
N PRO A 37 1.78 13.12 2.99
CA PRO A 37 0.98 14.20 2.42
C PRO A 37 1.36 14.54 0.97
N ASP A 38 2.63 14.39 0.62
CA ASP A 38 3.20 14.72 -0.69
C ASP A 38 3.56 13.49 -1.53
N GLU A 39 3.16 12.30 -1.12
CA GLU A 39 3.55 11.06 -1.81
C GLU A 39 2.40 10.07 -1.89
N ALA A 40 2.18 9.50 -3.07
CA ALA A 40 1.19 8.46 -3.28
C ALA A 40 1.75 7.31 -4.12
N LEU A 41 1.31 6.10 -3.81
CA LEU A 41 1.53 4.90 -4.62
C LEU A 41 0.17 4.47 -5.17
N ALA A 42 0.01 4.54 -6.49
CA ALA A 42 -1.24 4.17 -7.16
C ALA A 42 -1.07 2.83 -7.86
N ILE A 43 -1.52 1.77 -7.21
CA ILE A 43 -1.41 0.40 -7.72
C ILE A 43 -2.42 0.21 -8.84
N GLY A 44 -1.96 -0.27 -9.99
CA GLY A 44 -2.78 -0.44 -11.18
C GLY A 44 -2.87 0.81 -12.06
N ALA A 45 -2.35 1.94 -11.63
CA ALA A 45 -2.32 3.16 -12.44
C ALA A 45 -1.27 3.05 -13.55
N ARG A 46 -1.61 3.55 -14.73
CA ARG A 46 -0.72 3.61 -15.90
C ARG A 46 -0.37 5.02 -16.30
N SER A 47 -1.23 5.96 -15.98
CA SER A 47 -1.02 7.38 -16.21
C SER A 47 -1.69 8.21 -15.13
N VAL A 48 -1.28 9.45 -15.04
CA VAL A 48 -1.79 10.39 -14.04
C VAL A 48 -1.91 11.78 -14.64
N GLU A 49 -2.98 12.46 -14.28
CA GLU A 49 -3.14 13.89 -14.57
C GLU A 49 -3.05 14.63 -13.24
N ILE A 50 -2.05 15.47 -13.11
CA ILE A 50 -1.78 16.20 -11.87
C ILE A 50 -1.39 17.65 -12.19
N ASP A 51 -1.99 18.57 -11.45
CA ASP A 51 -1.74 20.00 -11.61
C ASP A 51 -0.55 20.44 -10.75
N ASP A 52 0.62 19.97 -11.11
CA ASP A 52 1.88 20.33 -10.48
C ASP A 52 3.02 20.08 -11.48
N VAL A 53 3.59 21.16 -12.01
CA VAL A 53 4.66 21.06 -13.01
C VAL A 53 5.96 20.47 -12.45
N HIS A 54 6.09 20.42 -11.14
CA HIS A 54 7.27 19.84 -10.45
C HIS A 54 7.01 18.43 -9.95
N ALA A 55 5.86 17.84 -10.25
CA ALA A 55 5.54 16.49 -9.83
C ALA A 55 6.55 15.49 -10.37
N ILE A 56 6.96 14.56 -9.52
CA ILE A 56 7.80 13.43 -9.91
C ILE A 56 6.89 12.22 -10.05
N VAL A 57 6.86 11.64 -11.25
CA VAL A 57 6.04 10.47 -11.56
C VAL A 57 6.96 9.35 -12.03
N GLU A 58 6.94 8.24 -11.34
CA GLU A 58 7.79 7.08 -11.65
C GLU A 58 6.95 5.81 -11.69
N GLU A 59 7.30 4.91 -12.61
CA GLU A 59 6.77 3.55 -12.57
C GLU A 59 7.34 2.83 -11.36
N GLU A 60 6.48 2.12 -10.64
CA GLU A 60 6.89 1.38 -9.44
C GLU A 60 6.54 -0.10 -9.59
N ALA A 61 7.54 -0.96 -9.47
CA ALA A 61 7.40 -2.41 -9.53
C ALA A 61 8.22 -3.11 -8.43
N GLY A 62 8.71 -2.35 -7.45
CA GLY A 62 9.56 -2.86 -6.36
C GLY A 62 8.80 -3.38 -5.15
N PHE A 63 7.47 -3.41 -5.18
CA PHE A 63 6.64 -3.88 -4.08
C PHE A 63 5.91 -5.17 -4.44
N VAL A 64 5.64 -5.94 -3.40
CA VAL A 64 4.74 -7.09 -3.45
C VAL A 64 3.63 -6.88 -2.44
N GLY A 65 2.50 -7.54 -2.62
CA GLY A 65 1.39 -7.41 -1.70
C GLY A 65 0.42 -8.55 -1.78
N VAL A 66 -0.49 -8.58 -0.81
CA VAL A 66 -1.59 -9.55 -0.76
C VAL A 66 -2.83 -8.87 -0.17
N TRP A 67 -3.96 -9.10 -0.84
CA TRP A 67 -5.26 -8.69 -0.32
C TRP A 67 -5.72 -9.68 0.75
N LEU A 68 -6.14 -9.15 1.88
CA LEU A 68 -6.59 -9.91 3.03
C LEU A 68 -8.05 -9.61 3.33
N THR A 69 -8.82 -10.65 3.58
CA THR A 69 -10.16 -10.49 4.19
C THR A 69 -9.98 -10.01 5.63
N ALA A 70 -11.08 -9.55 6.25
CA ALA A 70 -11.03 -9.16 7.66
C ALA A 70 -10.58 -10.33 8.55
N GLU A 71 -11.06 -11.54 8.28
CA GLU A 71 -10.66 -12.73 9.03
C GLU A 71 -9.19 -13.05 8.85
N GLU A 72 -8.70 -13.04 7.61
CA GLU A 72 -7.29 -13.30 7.34
C GLU A 72 -6.39 -12.26 8.02
N PHE A 73 -6.78 -10.99 7.99
CA PHE A 73 -6.04 -9.94 8.66
C PHE A 73 -5.98 -10.20 10.17
N GLU A 74 -7.11 -10.47 10.80
CA GLU A 74 -7.20 -10.68 12.24
C GLU A 74 -6.44 -11.92 12.72
N THR A 75 -6.44 -13.00 11.92
CA THR A 75 -5.84 -14.27 12.33
C THR A 75 -4.37 -14.37 11.97
N SER A 76 -3.95 -13.81 10.82
CA SER A 76 -2.61 -14.04 10.28
C SER A 76 -1.66 -12.86 10.47
N VAL A 77 -2.17 -11.63 10.48
CA VAL A 77 -1.33 -10.43 10.46
C VAL A 77 -1.40 -9.66 11.77
N LEU A 78 -2.60 -9.36 12.24
CA LEU A 78 -2.80 -8.55 13.44
C LEU A 78 -2.02 -9.04 14.66
N PRO A 79 -1.95 -10.36 14.95
CA PRO A 79 -1.16 -10.86 16.09
C PRO A 79 0.34 -10.60 15.97
N ARG A 80 0.83 -10.25 14.79
CA ARG A 80 2.25 -9.96 14.53
C ARG A 80 2.58 -8.49 14.56
N ILE A 81 1.59 -7.64 14.88
CA ILE A 81 1.76 -6.20 14.98
C ILE A 81 1.88 -5.84 16.46
N GLU A 82 3.01 -5.21 16.83
CA GLU A 82 3.31 -4.84 18.20
C GLU A 82 3.14 -3.35 18.48
N TRP A 83 2.63 -2.60 17.51
CA TRP A 83 2.40 -1.16 17.60
C TRP A 83 0.91 -0.86 17.39
N PRO A 84 0.41 0.28 17.93
CA PRO A 84 -1.01 0.59 17.82
C PRO A 84 -1.39 0.96 16.38
N LEU A 85 -2.45 0.32 15.87
CA LEU A 85 -3.01 0.68 14.57
C LEU A 85 -3.89 1.92 14.70
N PRO A 86 -3.89 2.80 13.66
CA PRO A 86 -4.87 3.88 13.60
C PRO A 86 -6.29 3.32 13.58
N GLU A 87 -7.24 4.06 14.15
CA GLU A 87 -8.65 3.67 14.14
C GLU A 87 -9.37 4.12 12.87
N GLU A 88 -8.85 5.13 12.20
CA GLU A 88 -9.43 5.68 10.97
C GLU A 88 -9.43 4.66 9.85
N ARG A 89 -10.49 4.69 9.01
CA ARG A 89 -10.61 3.83 7.83
C ARG A 89 -11.25 4.61 6.68
N PRO A 90 -10.76 4.50 5.43
CA PRO A 90 -9.52 3.80 5.06
C PRO A 90 -8.29 4.61 5.44
N ILE A 91 -7.18 3.94 5.70
CA ILE A 91 -5.91 4.60 6.01
C ILE A 91 -4.73 3.70 5.68
N VAL A 92 -3.59 4.32 5.39
CA VAL A 92 -2.32 3.60 5.27
C VAL A 92 -1.61 3.64 6.63
N ALA A 93 -1.28 2.47 7.15
CA ALA A 93 -0.46 2.33 8.35
C ALA A 93 0.89 1.74 7.97
N GLN A 94 1.96 2.28 8.52
CA GLN A 94 3.32 1.85 8.22
C GLN A 94 4.03 1.43 9.51
N GLY A 95 4.72 0.29 9.45
CA GLY A 95 5.47 -0.21 10.59
C GLY A 95 6.00 -1.61 10.33
N SER A 96 6.69 -2.16 11.33
CA SER A 96 7.17 -3.53 11.27
C SER A 96 6.05 -4.53 11.50
N ILE A 97 5.99 -5.54 10.65
CA ILE A 97 5.10 -6.69 10.85
C ILE A 97 5.99 -7.93 10.90
N ALA A 98 5.95 -8.63 11.99
CA ALA A 98 6.87 -9.76 12.24
C ALA A 98 8.34 -9.36 12.02
N GLY A 99 8.70 -8.12 12.34
CA GLY A 99 10.05 -7.59 12.18
C GLY A 99 10.41 -7.11 10.77
N VAL A 100 9.46 -7.12 9.84
CA VAL A 100 9.68 -6.71 8.44
C VAL A 100 8.99 -5.38 8.16
N PRO A 101 9.70 -4.36 7.62
CA PRO A 101 9.07 -3.09 7.26
C PRO A 101 7.95 -3.30 6.26
N SER A 102 6.76 -2.83 6.58
CA SER A 102 5.55 -3.10 5.81
C SER A 102 4.60 -1.93 5.82
N ARG A 103 3.65 -1.96 4.90
CA ARG A 103 2.54 -1.01 4.85
C ARG A 103 1.23 -1.78 4.80
N LEU A 104 0.23 -1.23 5.44
CA LEU A 104 -1.12 -1.78 5.42
C LEU A 104 -2.07 -0.70 4.90
N TRP A 105 -2.81 -1.01 3.86
CA TRP A 105 -3.96 -0.20 3.49
C TRP A 105 -5.19 -0.80 4.15
N LEU A 106 -5.65 -0.17 5.21
CA LEU A 106 -6.74 -0.66 6.05
C LEU A 106 -8.07 -0.18 5.49
N ARG A 107 -8.95 -1.12 5.17
CA ARG A 107 -10.23 -0.84 4.51
C ARG A 107 -11.35 -0.69 5.54
N THR A 108 -12.40 0.03 5.12
CA THR A 108 -13.64 0.16 5.92
C THR A 108 -14.31 -1.17 6.19
N THR A 109 -14.11 -2.17 5.32
CA THR A 109 -14.66 -3.52 5.47
C THR A 109 -13.95 -4.38 6.51
N GLY A 110 -12.85 -3.89 7.10
CA GLY A 110 -12.02 -4.68 8.00
C GLY A 110 -10.91 -5.46 7.30
N GLY A 111 -10.96 -5.58 5.98
CA GLY A 111 -9.88 -6.18 5.20
C GLY A 111 -8.72 -5.21 5.00
N ALA A 112 -7.64 -5.69 4.40
CA ALA A 112 -6.43 -4.90 4.19
C ALA A 112 -5.68 -5.35 2.94
N LEU A 113 -4.84 -4.44 2.43
CA LEU A 113 -3.76 -4.79 1.52
C LEU A 113 -2.45 -4.70 2.29
N LEU A 114 -1.76 -5.83 2.38
CA LEU A 114 -0.43 -5.89 2.98
C LEU A 114 0.60 -5.69 1.89
N VAL A 115 1.50 -4.73 2.07
CA VAL A 115 2.52 -4.36 1.09
C VAL A 115 3.89 -4.35 1.74
N THR A 116 4.87 -4.93 1.09
CA THR A 116 6.27 -4.83 1.48
C THR A 116 7.17 -4.73 0.24
N GLN A 117 8.43 -4.39 0.44
CA GLN A 117 9.38 -4.39 -0.66
C GLN A 117 9.62 -5.83 -1.14
N ALA A 118 9.81 -6.00 -2.44
CA ALA A 118 10.03 -7.32 -3.04
C ALA A 118 11.20 -8.08 -2.38
N ALA A 119 12.23 -7.37 -1.95
CA ALA A 119 13.39 -7.96 -1.28
C ALA A 119 13.02 -8.67 0.04
N TYR A 120 11.91 -8.30 0.67
CA TYR A 120 11.45 -8.87 1.94
C TYR A 120 10.35 -9.91 1.78
N ALA A 121 9.92 -10.20 0.55
CA ALA A 121 8.75 -11.04 0.30
C ALA A 121 8.84 -12.42 0.96
N ASP A 122 9.93 -13.12 0.74
CA ASP A 122 10.12 -14.47 1.29
C ASP A 122 10.24 -14.46 2.81
N GLU A 123 10.93 -13.47 3.36
CA GLU A 123 11.09 -13.33 4.80
C GLU A 123 9.74 -13.08 5.48
N LEU A 124 8.95 -12.13 4.95
CA LEU A 124 7.65 -11.82 5.52
C LEU A 124 6.69 -13.02 5.40
N ALA A 125 6.60 -13.63 4.22
CA ALA A 125 5.75 -14.79 4.02
C ALA A 125 6.10 -15.93 4.96
N GLY A 126 7.40 -16.17 5.19
CA GLY A 126 7.87 -17.19 6.11
C GLY A 126 7.51 -16.91 7.56
N ARG A 127 7.57 -15.65 7.98
CA ARG A 127 7.26 -15.23 9.35
C ARG A 127 5.76 -15.16 9.65
N LEU A 128 4.93 -15.05 8.61
CA LEU A 128 3.47 -15.02 8.76
C LEU A 128 2.79 -16.39 8.69
N ARG A 129 3.57 -17.43 8.60
CA ARG A 129 3.04 -18.81 8.63
C ARG A 129 2.46 -19.17 9.97
#